data_c5c4909eb81e2891adc24243be115aa7
#
_entry.id   c5c4909eb81e2891adc24243be115aa7
#
_cell.length_a   1.000
_cell.length_b   1.000
_cell.length_c   1.000
_cell.angle_alpha   90.00
_cell.angle_beta   90.00
_cell.angle_gamma   90.00
#
_symmetry.space_group_name_H-M   'P 1'
#
loop_
_entity.id
_entity.type
_entity.pdbx_description
1 polymer ?
#
loop_
_entity_poly.entity_id
_entity_poly.type
_entity_poly.pdbx_seq_one_letter_code
_entity_poly.pdbx_strand_id
1 'polypeptide(L)'
;MLKTGKTFLLALALSLSLGACSPKDKSTPVPDATTLLQAIPSADAGQYDRIRDMKKWRNPFLIIRSDGVGLLDPADNAEIVLKPEQLLPALARLPSSAWPYGRVVAAQENGVRNSEQDGIAIRRNKGIVGGILAGAHIDIEWVPSA
;
A
#
# COMPACT_ATOMS: atom_id res chain seq x y z
N MET A 1 40.15 79.95 -9.96
CA MET A 1 41.55 79.51 -9.88
C MET A 1 41.54 78.01 -9.54
N LEU A 2 42.07 77.26 -10.47
CA LEU A 2 42.86 76.01 -10.31
C LEU A 2 42.19 74.90 -9.51
N LYS A 3 42.10 73.76 -10.03
CA LYS A 3 42.75 72.77 -10.91
C LYS A 3 42.53 71.37 -10.35
N THR A 4 42.16 70.56 -11.21
CA THR A 4 42.74 69.22 -11.46
C THR A 4 42.49 68.22 -10.32
N GLY A 5 42.17 67.04 -10.63
CA GLY A 5 42.37 66.12 -11.73
C GLY A 5 41.75 64.79 -11.35
N LYS A 6 41.30 64.14 -12.36
CA LYS A 6 41.74 62.79 -12.72
C LYS A 6 41.88 61.77 -11.59
N THR A 7 41.14 60.75 -11.60
CA THR A 7 41.58 59.58 -12.31
C THR A 7 40.48 58.52 -12.39
N PHE A 8 40.24 58.04 -13.54
CA PHE A 8 39.57 56.83 -13.92
C PHE A 8 40.23 55.62 -13.21
N LEU A 9 39.45 54.79 -12.62
CA LEU A 9 39.82 53.40 -12.42
C LEU A 9 38.61 52.53 -12.64
N LEU A 10 38.61 51.97 -13.84
CA LEU A 10 37.76 50.91 -14.32
C LEU A 10 38.14 49.65 -13.57
N ALA A 11 37.33 49.21 -12.61
CA ALA A 11 37.44 47.88 -12.02
C ALA A 11 36.45 46.97 -12.68
N LEU A 12 36.95 46.21 -13.62
CA LEU A 12 36.28 45.12 -14.29
C LEU A 12 36.14 43.96 -13.29
N ALA A 13 35.01 43.86 -12.63
CA ALA A 13 34.71 42.71 -11.78
C ALA A 13 34.20 41.60 -12.65
N LEU A 14 35.09 40.66 -12.92
CA LEU A 14 34.80 39.38 -13.56
C LEU A 14 34.01 38.52 -12.58
N SER A 15 32.70 38.52 -12.67
CA SER A 15 31.85 37.61 -11.91
C SER A 15 31.93 36.20 -12.51
N LEU A 16 32.78 35.36 -11.93
CA LEU A 16 32.71 33.93 -12.14
C LEU A 16 31.42 33.41 -11.55
N SER A 17 30.44 33.17 -12.40
CA SER A 17 29.28 32.36 -12.06
C SER A 17 29.73 30.88 -11.95
N LEU A 18 30.04 30.47 -10.73
CA LEU A 18 30.15 29.06 -10.39
C LEU A 18 28.74 28.48 -10.50
N GLY A 19 28.49 27.80 -11.61
CA GLY A 19 27.33 26.95 -11.79
C GLY A 19 27.37 25.85 -10.75
N ALA A 20 26.58 26.00 -9.69
CA ALA A 20 26.31 24.94 -8.76
C ALA A 20 25.50 23.87 -9.51
N CYS A 21 26.17 22.85 -10.03
CA CYS A 21 25.53 21.60 -10.36
C CYS A 21 25.01 21.01 -9.04
N SER A 22 23.73 21.23 -8.76
CA SER A 22 23.03 20.45 -7.75
C SER A 22 23.13 18.99 -8.14
N PRO A 23 23.63 18.09 -7.29
CA PRO A 23 23.50 16.67 -7.54
C PRO A 23 21.99 16.38 -7.63
N LYS A 24 21.52 15.92 -8.78
CA LYS A 24 20.23 15.27 -8.88
C LYS A 24 20.25 14.15 -7.87
N ASP A 25 19.58 14.32 -6.75
CA ASP A 25 19.22 13.22 -5.88
C ASP A 25 18.57 12.16 -6.77
N LYS A 26 19.31 11.11 -7.05
CA LYS A 26 18.77 9.87 -7.57
C LYS A 26 17.96 9.28 -6.43
N SER A 27 16.76 9.83 -6.19
CA SER A 27 15.76 9.16 -5.39
C SER A 27 15.50 7.82 -6.08
N THR A 28 16.02 6.76 -5.50
CA THR A 28 15.70 5.39 -5.92
C THR A 28 14.19 5.29 -5.91
N PRO A 29 13.52 4.96 -7.02
CA PRO A 29 12.08 4.86 -7.05
C PRO A 29 11.65 3.88 -5.96
N VAL A 30 10.80 4.32 -5.05
CA VAL A 30 10.17 3.42 -4.07
C VAL A 30 9.34 2.42 -4.88
N PRO A 31 9.59 1.10 -4.75
CA PRO A 31 8.81 0.11 -5.48
C PRO A 31 7.32 0.29 -5.19
N ASP A 32 6.47 0.18 -6.20
CA ASP A 32 5.02 0.23 -5.98
C ASP A 32 4.56 -0.99 -5.16
N ALA A 33 3.37 -0.88 -4.56
CA ALA A 33 2.83 -1.92 -3.69
C ALA A 33 2.69 -3.28 -4.41
N THR A 34 2.34 -3.27 -5.70
CA THR A 34 2.20 -4.49 -6.51
C THR A 34 3.53 -5.19 -6.68
N THR A 35 4.59 -4.45 -6.99
CA THR A 35 5.95 -4.98 -7.12
C THR A 35 6.44 -5.61 -5.81
N LEU A 36 6.18 -4.94 -4.67
CA LEU A 36 6.55 -5.47 -3.35
C LEU A 36 5.80 -6.78 -3.04
N LEU A 37 4.51 -6.83 -3.34
CA LEU A 37 3.69 -8.01 -3.13
C LEU A 37 4.09 -9.17 -4.04
N GLN A 38 4.55 -8.92 -5.26
CA GLN A 38 5.04 -9.96 -6.17
C GLN A 38 6.34 -10.62 -5.70
N ALA A 39 7.09 -10.02 -4.78
CA ALA A 39 8.23 -10.67 -4.13
C ALA A 39 7.80 -11.80 -3.18
N ILE A 40 6.53 -11.82 -2.75
CA ILE A 40 5.95 -12.90 -1.95
C ILE A 40 5.65 -14.08 -2.90
N PRO A 41 5.99 -15.33 -2.55
CA PRO A 41 5.67 -16.49 -3.37
C PRO A 41 4.18 -16.59 -3.70
N SER A 42 3.86 -17.23 -4.82
CA SER A 42 2.46 -17.56 -5.15
C SER A 42 1.81 -18.41 -4.05
N ALA A 43 0.49 -18.34 -3.96
CA ALA A 43 -0.27 -19.11 -2.98
C ALA A 43 -0.02 -20.62 -3.13
N ASP A 44 0.16 -21.29 -2.02
CA ASP A 44 0.30 -22.75 -1.94
C ASP A 44 -0.94 -23.33 -1.24
N ALA A 45 -1.92 -23.73 -2.03
CA ALA A 45 -3.18 -24.27 -1.54
C ALA A 45 -2.98 -25.50 -0.63
N GLY A 46 -1.93 -26.29 -0.85
CA GLY A 46 -1.62 -27.46 0.00
C GLY A 46 -1.37 -27.10 1.45
N GLN A 47 -1.04 -25.83 1.74
CA GLN A 47 -0.78 -25.35 3.10
C GLN A 47 -2.05 -24.88 3.82
N TYR A 48 -3.10 -24.47 3.10
CA TYR A 48 -4.27 -23.84 3.72
C TYR A 48 -5.63 -24.45 3.34
N ASP A 49 -5.74 -25.26 2.29
CA ASP A 49 -7.02 -25.83 1.82
C ASP A 49 -7.74 -26.69 2.88
N ARG A 50 -7.00 -27.23 3.86
CA ARG A 50 -7.52 -28.02 4.99
C ARG A 50 -7.88 -27.19 6.22
N ILE A 51 -7.61 -25.87 6.21
CA ILE A 51 -7.93 -25.01 7.35
C ILE A 51 -9.43 -24.74 7.34
N ARG A 52 -10.18 -25.35 8.28
CA ARG A 52 -11.61 -25.13 8.47
C ARG A 52 -11.89 -24.14 9.62
N ASP A 53 -11.00 -24.09 10.58
CA ASP A 53 -11.05 -23.16 11.72
C ASP A 53 -10.24 -21.92 11.38
N MET A 54 -10.91 -20.81 11.11
CA MET A 54 -10.27 -19.55 10.72
C MET A 54 -9.41 -18.94 11.83
N LYS A 55 -9.54 -19.40 13.08
CA LYS A 55 -8.58 -19.04 14.15
C LYS A 55 -7.17 -19.57 13.90
N LYS A 56 -7.04 -20.56 13.02
CA LYS A 56 -5.75 -21.13 12.60
C LYS A 56 -5.19 -20.48 11.34
N TRP A 57 -5.94 -19.57 10.75
CA TRP A 57 -5.50 -18.82 9.57
C TRP A 57 -4.35 -17.87 9.94
N ARG A 58 -3.27 -17.89 9.18
CA ARG A 58 -2.04 -17.14 9.50
C ARG A 58 -1.67 -16.05 8.49
N ASN A 59 -2.29 -16.06 7.33
CA ASN A 59 -2.14 -14.99 6.36
C ASN A 59 -3.07 -13.81 6.71
N PRO A 60 -2.94 -12.65 6.05
CA PRO A 60 -3.83 -11.54 6.25
C PRO A 60 -5.30 -11.93 6.07
N PHE A 61 -6.16 -11.36 6.90
CA PHE A 61 -7.60 -11.61 6.89
C PHE A 61 -8.35 -10.31 6.65
N LEU A 62 -9.30 -10.33 5.72
CA LEU A 62 -10.09 -9.16 5.34
C LEU A 62 -11.53 -9.29 5.79
N ILE A 63 -12.08 -8.19 6.29
CA ILE A 63 -13.51 -8.06 6.59
C ILE A 63 -14.09 -7.00 5.66
N ILE A 64 -14.96 -7.42 4.75
CA ILE A 64 -15.61 -6.49 3.83
C ILE A 64 -16.75 -5.81 4.55
N ARG A 65 -16.65 -4.49 4.72
CA ARG A 65 -17.55 -3.64 5.48
C ARG A 65 -18.30 -2.67 4.56
N SER A 66 -19.36 -2.07 5.08
CA SER A 66 -20.08 -1.01 4.36
C SER A 66 -19.25 0.28 4.26
N ASP A 67 -18.42 0.56 5.24
CA ASP A 67 -17.56 1.73 5.34
C ASP A 67 -16.13 1.52 4.77
N GLY A 68 -15.80 0.31 4.30
CA GLY A 68 -14.49 0.01 3.74
C GLY A 68 -14.11 -1.46 3.80
N VAL A 69 -12.85 -1.72 4.10
CA VAL A 69 -12.29 -3.06 4.31
C VAL A 69 -11.47 -3.08 5.61
N GLY A 70 -11.81 -3.97 6.51
CA GLY A 70 -11.02 -4.27 7.69
C GLY A 70 -9.88 -5.20 7.30
N LEU A 71 -8.64 -4.83 7.63
CA LEU A 71 -7.46 -5.69 7.54
C LEU A 71 -7.08 -6.12 8.96
N LEU A 72 -7.13 -7.43 9.22
CA LEU A 72 -6.62 -8.00 10.46
C LEU A 72 -5.17 -8.43 10.27
N ASP A 73 -4.30 -7.95 11.13
CA ASP A 73 -2.96 -8.48 11.26
C ASP A 73 -3.03 -9.81 12.03
N PRO A 74 -2.57 -10.93 11.43
CA PRO A 74 -2.60 -12.22 12.11
C PRO A 74 -1.68 -12.28 13.34
N ALA A 75 -0.74 -11.33 13.50
CA ALA A 75 0.17 -11.31 14.64
C ALA A 75 -0.50 -10.87 15.94
N ASP A 76 -1.41 -9.89 15.89
CA ASP A 76 -2.03 -9.29 17.07
C ASP A 76 -3.57 -9.22 16.98
N ASN A 77 -4.17 -9.67 15.88
CA ASN A 77 -5.59 -9.55 15.58
C ASN A 77 -6.12 -8.11 15.61
N ALA A 78 -5.24 -7.12 15.49
CA ALA A 78 -5.65 -5.73 15.37
C ALA A 78 -6.33 -5.51 14.02
N GLU A 79 -7.52 -4.91 14.03
CA GLU A 79 -8.24 -4.54 12.81
C GLU A 79 -7.95 -3.08 12.46
N ILE A 80 -7.50 -2.86 11.24
CA ILE A 80 -7.37 -1.53 10.65
C ILE A 80 -8.43 -1.39 9.56
N VAL A 81 -9.33 -0.42 9.69
CA VAL A 81 -10.33 -0.13 8.66
C VAL A 81 -9.74 0.82 7.63
N LEU A 82 -9.76 0.38 6.38
CA LEU A 82 -9.17 1.07 5.23
C LEU A 82 -10.25 1.36 4.18
N LYS A 83 -10.01 2.37 3.37
CA LYS A 83 -10.70 2.47 2.08
C LYS A 83 -10.14 1.42 1.12
N PRO A 84 -10.93 0.89 0.16
CA PRO A 84 -10.45 -0.15 -0.76
C PRO A 84 -9.15 0.20 -1.47
N GLU A 85 -8.95 1.46 -1.89
CA GLU A 85 -7.74 1.93 -2.57
C GLU A 85 -6.48 1.93 -1.69
N GLN A 86 -6.63 1.86 -0.38
CA GLN A 86 -5.53 1.80 0.59
C GLN A 86 -5.08 0.36 0.87
N LEU A 87 -5.81 -0.63 0.37
CA LEU A 87 -5.58 -2.04 0.70
C LEU A 87 -4.21 -2.54 0.23
N LEU A 88 -3.87 -2.35 -1.05
CA LEU A 88 -2.57 -2.84 -1.56
C LEU A 88 -1.37 -2.21 -0.85
N PRO A 89 -1.32 -0.89 -0.64
CA PRO A 89 -0.25 -0.27 0.15
C PRO A 89 -0.17 -0.82 1.58
N ALA A 90 -1.30 -1.13 2.21
CA ALA A 90 -1.32 -1.70 3.56
C ALA A 90 -0.78 -3.14 3.57
N LEU A 91 -1.22 -3.98 2.63
CA LEU A 91 -0.74 -5.36 2.48
C LEU A 91 0.76 -5.40 2.17
N ALA A 92 1.26 -4.50 1.33
CA ALA A 92 2.67 -4.42 0.98
C ALA A 92 3.59 -4.02 2.14
N ARG A 93 3.04 -3.39 3.19
CA ARG A 93 3.79 -3.03 4.42
C ARG A 93 3.90 -4.18 5.40
N LEU A 94 3.12 -5.23 5.25
CA LEU A 94 3.22 -6.39 6.12
C LEU A 94 4.56 -7.10 5.89
N PRO A 95 5.19 -7.62 6.96
CA PRO A 95 6.42 -8.37 6.81
C PRO A 95 6.19 -9.66 6.02
N SER A 96 7.22 -10.20 5.38
CA SER A 96 7.12 -11.46 4.64
C SER A 96 6.65 -12.63 5.51
N SER A 97 6.92 -12.58 6.82
CA SER A 97 6.45 -13.57 7.80
C SER A 97 4.92 -13.58 7.98
N ALA A 98 4.21 -12.52 7.54
CA ALA A 98 2.75 -12.48 7.55
C ALA A 98 2.11 -13.29 6.41
N TRP A 99 2.91 -13.89 5.54
CA TRP A 99 2.48 -14.60 4.33
C TRP A 99 2.94 -16.07 4.28
N PRO A 100 2.76 -16.86 5.33
CA PRO A 100 3.27 -18.24 5.37
C PRO A 100 2.68 -19.14 4.26
N TYR A 101 1.48 -18.82 3.73
CA TYR A 101 0.85 -19.59 2.66
C TYR A 101 1.09 -18.99 1.25
N GLY A 102 1.99 -18.00 1.15
CA GLY A 102 2.15 -17.23 -0.09
C GLY A 102 1.07 -16.17 -0.28
N ARG A 103 0.90 -15.68 -1.50
CA ARG A 103 0.00 -14.57 -1.86
C ARG A 103 -1.47 -15.01 -1.86
N VAL A 104 -2.02 -15.22 -0.68
CA VAL A 104 -3.44 -15.51 -0.47
C VAL A 104 -3.91 -14.77 0.78
N VAL A 105 -5.10 -14.23 0.73
CA VAL A 105 -5.81 -13.65 1.87
C VAL A 105 -7.10 -14.40 2.11
N ALA A 106 -7.54 -14.51 3.36
CA ALA A 106 -8.91 -14.87 3.63
C ALA A 106 -9.77 -13.62 3.66
N ALA A 107 -11.01 -13.72 3.22
CA ALA A 107 -11.95 -12.61 3.26
C ALA A 107 -13.35 -13.08 3.62
N GLN A 108 -14.05 -12.30 4.45
CA GLN A 108 -15.46 -12.49 4.77
C GLN A 108 -16.22 -11.18 4.66
N GLU A 109 -17.52 -11.27 4.42
CA GLU A 109 -18.39 -10.12 4.55
C GLU A 109 -18.70 -9.86 6.04
N ASN A 110 -18.78 -8.58 6.44
CA ASN A 110 -19.28 -8.25 7.75
C ASN A 110 -20.74 -8.72 7.89
N GLY A 111 -21.01 -9.59 8.86
CA GLY A 111 -22.35 -10.12 9.12
C GLY A 111 -23.30 -9.08 9.68
N VAL A 112 -22.81 -8.02 10.32
CA VAL A 112 -23.64 -6.94 10.88
C VAL A 112 -24.05 -5.98 9.77
N ARG A 113 -25.34 -5.92 9.49
CA ARG A 113 -25.96 -5.00 8.52
C ARG A 113 -27.06 -4.24 9.23
N ASN A 114 -26.91 -2.93 9.34
CA ASN A 114 -27.88 -2.07 10.02
C ASN A 114 -28.98 -1.58 9.06
N SER A 115 -28.75 -1.71 7.74
CA SER A 115 -29.66 -1.25 6.70
C SER A 115 -29.46 -2.02 5.39
N GLU A 116 -30.43 -1.89 4.47
CA GLU A 116 -30.28 -2.41 3.10
C GLU A 116 -29.11 -1.73 2.37
N GLN A 117 -28.89 -0.44 2.66
CA GLN A 117 -27.77 0.33 2.08
C GLN A 117 -26.41 -0.23 2.49
N ASP A 118 -26.28 -0.72 3.73
CA ASP A 118 -25.06 -1.42 4.16
C ASP A 118 -24.82 -2.67 3.32
N GLY A 119 -25.86 -3.44 3.04
CA GLY A 119 -25.75 -4.63 2.18
C GLY A 119 -25.30 -4.28 0.76
N ILE A 120 -25.80 -3.18 0.19
CA ILE A 120 -25.40 -2.70 -1.13
C ILE A 120 -23.93 -2.25 -1.10
N ALA A 121 -23.53 -1.49 -0.08
CA ALA A 121 -22.17 -1.01 0.08
C ALA A 121 -21.16 -2.16 0.26
N ILE A 122 -21.49 -3.17 1.07
CA ILE A 122 -20.68 -4.38 1.26
C ILE A 122 -20.47 -5.11 -0.08
N ARG A 123 -21.53 -5.36 -0.85
CA ARG A 123 -21.41 -6.02 -2.16
C ARG A 123 -20.53 -5.23 -3.12
N ARG A 124 -20.70 -3.89 -3.15
CA ARG A 124 -19.84 -3.01 -3.96
C ARG A 124 -18.38 -3.11 -3.54
N ASN A 125 -18.10 -2.97 -2.24
CA ASN A 125 -16.73 -3.04 -1.71
C ASN A 125 -16.10 -4.41 -1.95
N LYS A 126 -16.88 -5.51 -1.85
CA LYS A 126 -16.44 -6.86 -2.20
C LYS A 126 -15.96 -6.95 -3.65
N GLY A 127 -16.73 -6.40 -4.58
CA GLY A 127 -16.34 -6.37 -6.00
C GLY A 127 -15.07 -5.56 -6.24
N ILE A 128 -14.95 -4.40 -5.60
CA ILE A 128 -13.75 -3.53 -5.71
C ILE A 128 -12.52 -4.24 -5.14
N VAL A 129 -12.62 -4.79 -3.93
CA VAL A 129 -11.54 -5.51 -3.27
C VAL A 129 -11.11 -6.73 -4.09
N GLY A 130 -12.08 -7.51 -4.61
CA GLY A 130 -11.79 -8.64 -5.49
C GLY A 130 -11.02 -8.24 -6.74
N GLY A 131 -11.40 -7.14 -7.38
CA GLY A 131 -10.68 -6.60 -8.55
C GLY A 131 -9.27 -6.12 -8.22
N ILE A 132 -9.09 -5.44 -7.09
CA ILE A 132 -7.77 -4.97 -6.63
C ILE A 132 -6.83 -6.15 -6.38
N LEU A 133 -7.28 -7.16 -5.65
CA LEU A 133 -6.46 -8.33 -5.32
C LEU A 133 -6.14 -9.18 -6.54
N ALA A 134 -7.11 -9.40 -7.44
CA ALA A 134 -6.88 -10.09 -8.69
C ALA A 134 -5.84 -9.38 -9.57
N GLY A 135 -5.90 -8.05 -9.65
CA GLY A 135 -4.91 -7.25 -10.38
C GLY A 135 -3.50 -7.34 -9.80
N ALA A 136 -3.37 -7.62 -8.51
CA ALA A 136 -2.10 -7.84 -7.82
C ALA A 136 -1.69 -9.33 -7.75
N HIS A 137 -2.43 -10.23 -8.40
CA HIS A 137 -2.22 -11.69 -8.36
C HIS A 137 -2.20 -12.26 -6.92
N ILE A 138 -3.12 -11.78 -6.10
CA ILE A 138 -3.37 -12.28 -4.73
C ILE A 138 -4.64 -13.11 -4.77
N ASP A 139 -4.56 -14.36 -4.35
CA ASP A 139 -5.70 -15.25 -4.25
C ASP A 139 -6.57 -14.89 -3.06
N ILE A 140 -7.85 -15.19 -3.14
CA ILE A 140 -8.83 -14.94 -2.08
C ILE A 140 -9.51 -16.24 -1.68
N GLU A 141 -9.37 -16.59 -0.41
CA GLU A 141 -10.17 -17.63 0.23
C GLU A 141 -11.41 -16.99 0.86
N TRP A 142 -12.56 -17.14 0.20
CA TRP A 142 -13.81 -16.59 0.70
C TRP A 142 -14.37 -17.43 1.83
N VAL A 143 -14.53 -16.80 2.99
CA VAL A 143 -15.07 -17.44 4.19
C VAL A 143 -16.54 -17.05 4.34
N PRO A 144 -17.44 -18.00 4.64
CA PRO A 144 -18.84 -17.68 4.95
C PRO A 144 -18.94 -16.70 6.11
N SER A 145 -19.84 -15.72 6.00
CA SER A 145 -20.17 -14.86 7.13
C SER A 145 -20.82 -15.71 8.23
N ALA A 146 -20.35 -15.53 9.46
CA ALA A 146 -20.95 -16.14 10.64
C ALA A 146 -22.28 -15.48 11.00
#